data_42cead583fbdc956891706de5e77a0de
#
_entry.id   42cead583fbdc956891706de5e77a0de
#
_cell.length_a   1.000
_cell.length_b   1.000
_cell.length_c   1.000
_cell.angle_alpha   90.00
_cell.angle_beta   90.00
_cell.angle_gamma   90.00
#
_symmetry.space_group_name_H-M   'P 1'
#
loop_
_entity.id
_entity.type
_entity.pdbx_description
1 polymer ?
#
loop_
_entity_poly.entity_id
_entity_poly.type
_entity_poly.pdbx_seq_one_letter_code
_entity_poly.pdbx_strand_id
1 'polypeptide(L)'
;MSNLPLVAIIDDDESVRATTDSLVRSLGYMVYTFASAEEFLRSNRIDDLSCVIADVQMPGMSGVELQEYLLTQGNRVPFIFFTAFPDERIRAQAVKAGAICYLTKPFDGDSLVQGLQAALNKQDGTGGL
;
A
#
# COMPACT_ATOMS: atom_id res chain seq x y z
N MET A 1 12.92 18.26 13.08
CA MET A 1 13.16 17.47 12.11
C MET A 1 11.98 16.96 11.40
N SER A 2 12.06 16.76 10.22
CA SER A 2 10.92 16.34 9.56
C SER A 2 10.94 14.88 9.42
N ASN A 3 9.83 14.30 9.57
CA ASN A 3 9.67 12.89 9.37
C ASN A 3 8.94 12.72 8.07
N LEU A 4 9.70 12.40 7.03
CA LEU A 4 9.07 12.14 5.76
C LEU A 4 8.22 10.89 5.87
N PRO A 5 7.04 10.88 5.27
CA PRO A 5 6.22 9.67 5.25
C PRO A 5 6.97 8.54 4.58
N LEU A 6 6.82 7.34 5.11
CA LEU A 6 7.46 6.15 4.60
C LEU A 6 6.42 5.25 3.96
N VAL A 7 6.62 4.92 2.70
CA VAL A 7 5.68 4.10 1.93
C VAL A 7 6.36 2.80 1.55
N ALA A 8 5.69 1.69 1.77
CA ALA A 8 6.17 0.40 1.29
C ALA A 8 5.45 0.07 -0.02
N ILE A 9 6.18 -0.41 -1.00
CA ILE A 9 5.62 -0.85 -2.28
C ILE A 9 5.92 -2.32 -2.43
N ILE A 10 4.88 -3.13 -2.58
CA ILE A 10 5.00 -4.58 -2.66
C ILE A 10 4.35 -5.05 -3.96
N ASP A 11 5.16 -5.54 -4.89
CA ASP A 11 4.67 -5.98 -6.18
C ASP A 11 5.69 -6.96 -6.76
N ASP A 12 5.24 -8.10 -7.23
CA ASP A 12 6.15 -9.08 -7.81
C ASP A 12 6.57 -8.73 -9.24
N ASP A 13 5.90 -7.75 -9.87
CA ASP A 13 6.28 -7.28 -11.20
C ASP A 13 7.32 -6.16 -11.03
N GLU A 14 8.54 -6.44 -11.44
CA GLU A 14 9.64 -5.50 -11.26
C GLU A 14 9.39 -4.17 -11.97
N SER A 15 8.80 -4.21 -13.16
CA SER A 15 8.53 -3.01 -13.93
C SER A 15 7.53 -2.12 -13.23
N VAL A 16 6.44 -2.70 -12.74
CA VAL A 16 5.42 -1.93 -12.02
C VAL A 16 6.01 -1.40 -10.72
N ARG A 17 6.80 -2.22 -10.03
CA ARG A 17 7.42 -1.82 -8.77
C ARG A 17 8.33 -0.62 -8.98
N ALA A 18 9.16 -0.65 -10.03
CA ALA A 18 10.09 0.45 -10.31
C ALA A 18 9.35 1.73 -10.71
N THR A 19 8.31 1.62 -11.50
CA THR A 19 7.53 2.78 -11.93
C THR A 19 6.82 3.42 -10.75
N THR A 20 6.23 2.61 -9.89
CA THR A 20 5.53 3.10 -8.71
C THR A 20 6.52 3.76 -7.74
N ASP A 21 7.68 3.14 -7.55
CA ASP A 21 8.73 3.68 -6.71
C ASP A 21 9.14 5.07 -7.19
N SER A 22 9.41 5.21 -8.50
CA SER A 22 9.83 6.50 -9.04
C SER A 22 8.77 7.57 -8.81
N LEU A 23 7.51 7.23 -9.04
CA LEU A 23 6.44 8.19 -8.86
C LEU A 23 6.34 8.62 -7.39
N VAL A 24 6.34 7.67 -6.47
CA VAL A 24 6.15 7.99 -5.06
C VAL A 24 7.33 8.81 -4.53
N ARG A 25 8.56 8.47 -4.94
CA ARG A 25 9.71 9.25 -4.52
C ARG A 25 9.65 10.67 -5.07
N SER A 26 9.12 10.84 -6.29
CA SER A 26 9.03 12.17 -6.88
C SER A 26 8.07 13.07 -6.11
N LEU A 27 7.19 12.48 -5.32
CA LEU A 27 6.26 13.22 -4.49
C LEU A 27 6.84 13.59 -3.13
N GLY A 28 8.07 13.20 -2.86
CA GLY A 28 8.74 13.56 -1.62
C GLY A 28 8.68 12.53 -0.51
N TYR A 29 8.22 11.33 -0.79
CA TYR A 29 8.11 10.30 0.24
C TYR A 29 9.34 9.40 0.25
N MET A 30 9.61 8.79 1.39
CA MET A 30 10.60 7.73 1.48
C MET A 30 9.93 6.43 1.07
N VAL A 31 10.67 5.57 0.39
CA VAL A 31 10.10 4.35 -0.18
C VAL A 31 10.99 3.16 0.10
N TYR A 32 10.39 2.06 0.54
CA TYR A 32 11.02 0.75 0.52
C TYR A 32 10.22 -0.15 -0.40
N THR A 33 10.88 -0.95 -1.21
CA THR A 33 10.21 -1.84 -2.16
C THR A 33 10.48 -3.29 -1.83
N PHE A 34 9.49 -4.13 -2.09
CA PHE A 34 9.56 -5.56 -1.81
C PHE A 34 8.94 -6.33 -2.97
N ALA A 35 9.48 -7.49 -3.27
CA ALA A 35 8.98 -8.32 -4.35
C ALA A 35 7.86 -9.25 -3.91
N SER A 36 7.64 -9.39 -2.60
CA SER A 36 6.60 -10.27 -2.08
C SER A 36 6.17 -9.81 -0.70
N ALA A 37 4.99 -10.28 -0.29
CA ALA A 37 4.51 -10.02 1.07
C ALA A 37 5.45 -10.66 2.10
N GLU A 38 5.97 -11.84 1.78
CA GLU A 38 6.88 -12.54 2.69
C GLU A 38 8.14 -11.74 2.92
N GLU A 39 8.69 -11.16 1.84
CA GLU A 39 9.88 -10.32 1.97
C GLU A 39 9.59 -9.11 2.84
N PHE A 40 8.43 -8.49 2.64
CA PHE A 40 8.01 -7.36 3.44
C PHE A 40 7.93 -7.73 4.93
N LEU A 41 7.33 -8.88 5.23
CA LEU A 41 7.16 -9.29 6.61
C LEU A 41 8.48 -9.61 7.31
N ARG A 42 9.49 -9.99 6.53
CA ARG A 42 10.82 -10.24 7.10
C ARG A 42 11.61 -8.96 7.34
N SER A 43 11.15 -7.84 6.79
CA SER A 43 11.84 -6.57 7.00
C SER A 43 11.52 -6.07 8.40
N ASN A 44 12.29 -5.16 8.92
CA ASN A 44 12.02 -4.58 10.23
C ASN A 44 11.42 -3.20 10.11
N ARG A 45 10.67 -2.95 9.03
CA ARG A 45 10.16 -1.61 8.75
C ARG A 45 8.66 -1.47 8.90
N ILE A 46 8.00 -2.51 9.38
CA ILE A 46 6.53 -2.52 9.39
C ILE A 46 5.93 -1.43 10.28
N ASP A 47 6.57 -1.15 11.39
CA ASP A 47 5.99 -0.24 12.38
C ASP A 47 6.13 1.23 12.01
N ASP A 48 7.00 1.54 11.04
CA ASP A 48 7.27 2.93 10.69
C ASP A 48 6.48 3.41 9.48
N LEU A 49 5.63 2.59 8.93
CA LEU A 49 5.00 2.87 7.65
C LEU A 49 3.83 3.80 7.76
N SER A 50 3.72 4.73 6.81
CA SER A 50 2.57 5.60 6.68
C SER A 50 1.54 5.01 5.71
N CYS A 51 1.97 4.18 4.77
CA CYS A 51 1.08 3.59 3.78
C CYS A 51 1.75 2.38 3.12
N VAL A 52 0.96 1.41 2.73
CA VAL A 52 1.44 0.26 1.95
C VAL A 52 0.71 0.27 0.60
N ILE A 53 1.47 0.21 -0.48
CA ILE A 53 0.92 0.05 -1.82
C ILE A 53 1.23 -1.38 -2.23
N ALA A 54 0.22 -2.19 -2.45
CA ALA A 54 0.42 -3.61 -2.68
C ALA A 54 -0.40 -4.12 -3.86
N ASP A 55 0.21 -5.02 -4.62
CA ASP A 55 -0.52 -5.78 -5.63
C ASP A 55 -1.42 -6.76 -4.90
N VAL A 56 -2.62 -6.93 -5.39
CA VAL A 56 -3.55 -7.91 -4.82
C VAL A 56 -3.07 -9.32 -5.09
N GLN A 57 -2.62 -9.57 -6.33
CA GLN A 57 -2.28 -10.93 -6.74
C GLN A 57 -0.79 -11.11 -6.84
N MET A 58 -0.23 -11.88 -5.92
CA MET A 58 1.19 -12.20 -5.88
C MET A 58 1.34 -13.67 -5.53
N PRO A 59 2.39 -14.33 -6.01
CA PRO A 59 2.66 -15.69 -5.57
C PRO A 59 2.81 -15.74 -4.05
N GLY A 60 2.30 -16.78 -3.45
CA GLY A 60 2.33 -16.89 -2.00
C GLY A 60 1.23 -16.06 -1.38
N MET A 61 1.58 -15.22 -0.41
CA MET A 61 0.59 -14.39 0.26
C MET A 61 0.13 -13.25 -0.64
N SER A 62 -1.18 -13.08 -0.78
CA SER A 62 -1.73 -11.99 -1.59
C SER A 62 -1.70 -10.68 -0.80
N GLY A 63 -1.92 -9.57 -1.49
CA GLY A 63 -1.97 -8.27 -0.82
C GLY A 63 -3.09 -8.19 0.20
N VAL A 64 -4.25 -8.76 -0.10
CA VAL A 64 -5.37 -8.73 0.84
C VAL A 64 -5.09 -9.62 2.05
N GLU A 65 -4.45 -10.76 1.83
CA GLU A 65 -4.04 -11.61 2.95
C GLU A 65 -3.04 -10.90 3.85
N LEU A 66 -2.12 -10.14 3.26
CA LEU A 66 -1.18 -9.36 4.03
C LEU A 66 -1.90 -8.31 4.88
N GLN A 67 -2.87 -7.62 4.29
CA GLN A 67 -3.65 -6.65 5.03
C GLN A 67 -4.33 -7.30 6.24
N GLU A 68 -4.96 -8.44 6.02
CA GLU A 68 -5.64 -9.16 7.11
C GLU A 68 -4.66 -9.58 8.19
N TYR A 69 -3.49 -10.07 7.78
CA TYR A 69 -2.48 -10.48 8.74
C TYR A 69 -2.05 -9.31 9.62
N LEU A 70 -1.77 -8.15 9.01
CA LEU A 70 -1.35 -6.99 9.79
C LEU A 70 -2.44 -6.53 10.75
N LEU A 71 -3.71 -6.62 10.35
CA LEU A 71 -4.80 -6.27 11.23
C LEU A 71 -4.84 -7.20 12.45
N THR A 72 -4.55 -8.49 12.26
CA THR A 72 -4.51 -9.41 13.41
C THR A 72 -3.38 -9.08 14.35
N GLN A 73 -2.35 -8.39 13.86
CA GLN A 73 -1.23 -7.97 14.69
C GLN A 73 -1.44 -6.60 15.30
N GLY A 74 -2.62 -6.02 15.11
CA GLY A 74 -2.92 -4.70 15.64
C GLY A 74 -2.38 -3.56 14.80
N ASN A 75 -1.89 -3.84 13.61
CA ASN A 75 -1.31 -2.81 12.75
C ASN A 75 -2.36 -2.38 11.74
N ARG A 76 -2.74 -1.10 11.78
CA ARG A 76 -3.80 -0.57 10.93
C ARG A 76 -3.25 0.36 9.85
N VAL A 77 -2.04 0.11 9.36
CA VAL A 77 -1.46 0.94 8.32
C VAL A 77 -2.39 0.96 7.10
N PRO A 78 -2.62 2.13 6.50
CA PRO A 78 -3.51 2.21 5.33
C PRO A 78 -2.92 1.48 4.13
N PHE A 79 -3.78 0.82 3.38
CA PHE A 79 -3.38 0.09 2.16
C PHE A 79 -3.99 0.73 0.93
N ILE A 80 -3.20 0.79 -0.13
CA ILE A 80 -3.65 1.10 -1.48
C ILE A 80 -3.36 -0.15 -2.29
N PHE A 81 -4.37 -0.71 -2.94
CA PHE A 81 -4.19 -1.94 -3.69
C PHE A 81 -4.19 -1.68 -5.19
N PHE A 82 -3.36 -2.42 -5.91
CA PHE A 82 -3.36 -2.47 -7.37
C PHE A 82 -3.76 -3.87 -7.80
N THR A 83 -4.42 -4.00 -8.93
CA THR A 83 -4.68 -5.32 -9.49
C THR A 83 -4.81 -5.22 -11.00
N ALA A 84 -4.30 -6.21 -11.72
CA ALA A 84 -4.52 -6.34 -13.15
C ALA A 84 -5.86 -7.02 -13.44
N PHE A 85 -6.41 -7.71 -12.44
CA PHE A 85 -7.64 -8.48 -12.59
C PHE A 85 -8.63 -8.11 -11.50
N PRO A 86 -9.38 -7.01 -11.71
CA PRO A 86 -10.29 -6.56 -10.66
C PRO A 86 -11.38 -7.58 -10.38
N ASP A 87 -11.68 -7.76 -9.11
CA ASP A 87 -12.72 -8.67 -8.65
C ASP A 87 -13.50 -7.92 -7.58
N GLU A 88 -14.79 -7.77 -7.81
CA GLU A 88 -15.62 -6.94 -6.93
C GLU A 88 -15.69 -7.50 -5.51
N ARG A 89 -15.66 -8.81 -5.36
CA ARG A 89 -15.72 -9.40 -4.01
C ARG A 89 -14.43 -9.10 -3.25
N ILE A 90 -13.30 -9.19 -3.93
CA ILE A 90 -12.01 -8.89 -3.30
C ILE A 90 -11.94 -7.41 -2.97
N ARG A 91 -12.41 -6.56 -3.88
CA ARG A 91 -12.44 -5.12 -3.64
C ARG A 91 -13.28 -4.80 -2.39
N ALA A 92 -14.47 -5.38 -2.30
CA ALA A 92 -15.34 -5.14 -1.17
C ALA A 92 -14.69 -5.60 0.13
N GLN A 93 -14.04 -6.74 0.11
CA GLN A 93 -13.33 -7.27 1.27
C GLN A 93 -12.21 -6.33 1.71
N ALA A 94 -11.41 -5.85 0.75
CA ALA A 94 -10.29 -4.97 1.04
C ALA A 94 -10.78 -3.63 1.62
N VAL A 95 -11.82 -3.06 1.03
CA VAL A 95 -12.36 -1.79 1.49
C VAL A 95 -12.96 -1.94 2.88
N LYS A 96 -13.69 -3.04 3.12
CA LYS A 96 -14.26 -3.30 4.43
C LYS A 96 -13.19 -3.41 5.50
N ALA A 97 -12.01 -3.93 5.13
CA ALA A 97 -10.89 -4.06 6.05
C ALA A 97 -10.11 -2.75 6.19
N GLY A 98 -10.51 -1.68 5.50
CA GLY A 98 -9.91 -0.38 5.68
C GLY A 98 -9.02 0.11 4.56
N ALA A 99 -9.02 -0.54 3.40
CA ALA A 99 -8.20 -0.07 2.29
C ALA A 99 -8.64 1.31 1.85
N ILE A 100 -7.68 2.15 1.51
CA ILE A 100 -7.95 3.51 1.06
C ILE A 100 -8.45 3.49 -0.39
N CYS A 101 -7.80 2.69 -1.23
CA CYS A 101 -8.12 2.62 -2.64
C CYS A 101 -7.87 1.24 -3.18
N TYR A 102 -8.52 0.95 -4.30
CA TYR A 102 -8.33 -0.31 -5.01
C TYR A 102 -8.27 0.08 -6.49
N LEU A 103 -7.08 0.11 -7.04
CA LEU A 103 -6.83 0.63 -8.38
C LEU A 103 -6.56 -0.48 -9.36
N THR A 104 -7.03 -0.32 -10.60
CA THR A 104 -6.82 -1.29 -11.66
C THR A 104 -5.57 -0.92 -12.44
N LYS A 105 -4.73 -1.89 -12.76
CA LYS A 105 -3.55 -1.66 -13.59
C LYS A 105 -3.96 -1.58 -15.06
N PRO A 106 -3.35 -0.73 -15.88
CA PRO A 106 -2.40 0.31 -15.47
C PRO A 106 -3.14 1.41 -14.73
N PHE A 107 -2.53 1.89 -13.65
CA PHE A 107 -3.19 2.88 -12.83
C PHE A 107 -2.87 4.28 -13.32
N ASP A 108 -3.77 5.19 -12.96
CA ASP A 108 -3.61 6.61 -13.26
C ASP A 108 -2.79 7.23 -12.13
N GLY A 109 -1.75 7.96 -12.48
CA GLY A 109 -0.89 8.61 -11.48
C GLY A 109 -1.66 9.52 -10.56
N ASP A 110 -2.67 10.25 -11.08
CA ASP A 110 -3.46 11.13 -10.23
C ASP A 110 -4.26 10.36 -9.19
N SER A 111 -4.77 9.19 -9.55
CA SER A 111 -5.51 8.35 -8.59
C SER A 111 -4.59 7.88 -7.47
N LEU A 112 -3.35 7.54 -7.80
CA LEU A 112 -2.41 7.12 -6.79
C LEU A 112 -2.06 8.29 -5.87
N VAL A 113 -1.85 9.48 -6.42
CA VAL A 113 -1.56 10.66 -5.62
C VAL A 113 -2.69 10.94 -4.64
N GLN A 114 -3.94 10.88 -5.12
CA GLN A 114 -5.09 11.10 -4.26
C GLN A 114 -5.16 10.05 -3.15
N GLY A 115 -4.88 8.79 -3.49
CA GLY A 115 -4.88 7.72 -2.50
C GLY A 115 -3.83 7.95 -1.43
N LEU A 116 -2.62 8.36 -1.83
CA LEU A 116 -1.57 8.64 -0.86
C LEU A 116 -1.95 9.79 0.06
N GLN A 117 -2.55 10.85 -0.48
CA GLN A 117 -2.97 11.97 0.33
C GLN A 117 -4.04 11.55 1.32
N ALA A 118 -5.00 10.72 0.90
CA ALA A 118 -6.03 10.22 1.79
C ALA A 118 -5.43 9.33 2.88
N ALA A 119 -4.46 8.49 2.53
CA ALA A 119 -3.82 7.62 3.50
C ALA A 119 -3.07 8.43 4.56
N LEU A 120 -2.38 9.47 4.13
CA LEU A 120 -1.62 10.29 5.06
C LEU A 120 -2.53 11.11 5.96
N ASN A 121 -3.64 11.61 5.44
CA ASN A 121 -4.59 12.33 6.26
C ASN A 121 -5.22 11.42 7.31
N LYS A 122 -5.52 10.19 6.92
CA LYS A 122 -6.08 9.23 7.86
C LYS A 122 -5.07 8.84 8.92
N GLN A 123 -3.81 8.70 8.50
CA GLN A 123 -2.72 8.33 9.37
C GLN A 123 -2.48 9.38 10.45
N ASP A 124 -2.65 10.65 10.10
CA ASP A 124 -2.49 11.74 11.03
C ASP A 124 -3.43 11.62 12.17
N GLY A 125 -4.44 10.93 12.01
CA GLY A 125 -5.32 10.63 13.08
C GLY A 125 -6.06 11.73 13.58
N THR A 126 -5.68 12.83 13.20
CA THR A 126 -6.22 13.86 13.76
C THR A 126 -7.33 14.18 13.17
N GLY A 127 -7.41 13.60 12.26
CA GLY A 127 -8.33 14.05 11.63
C GLY A 127 -9.37 14.46 12.44
N GLY A 128 -9.45 14.19 12.74
CA GLY A 128 -10.28 14.55 13.31
C GLY A 128 -10.70 15.60 13.85
N LEU A 129 -10.46 15.66 14.06
CA LEU A 129 -10.83 16.54 14.58
C LEU A 129 -11.31 17.08 14.43
#